data_e8a69ff784baecf1ee41decf512207ad
#
_entry.id   e8a69ff784baecf1ee41decf512207ad
#
_cell.length_a   1.000
_cell.length_b   1.000
_cell.length_c   1.000
_cell.angle_alpha   90.00
_cell.angle_beta   90.00
_cell.angle_gamma   90.00
#
_symmetry.space_group_name_H-M   'P 1'
#
loop_
_entity.id
_entity.type
_entity.pdbx_description
1 polymer ?
#
loop_
_entity_poly.entity_id
_entity_poly.type
_entity_poly.pdbx_seq_one_letter_code
_entity_poly.pdbx_strand_id
1 'polypeptide(L)'
;MVAPPNFQEGQSTYRPPRFNGQYYGWWKTRMHNFIMAEDFELWDVICDEPFFPMKTIGDPAVTVPKIRKDFNDVDRKAIEKNFRAKIILVCGIGPDEYNRISSCQSAKEIWEALQIAHEGTTQVKQSKIDMLTTGYELFRLKDDESIQDMHTRFTSIINELHSL
;
A
#
# COMPACT_ATOMS: atom_id res chain seq x y z
N MET A 1 -4.75 3.40 15.15
CA MET A 1 -3.58 3.89 14.37
C MET A 1 -3.01 5.10 15.10
N VAL A 2 -1.77 5.05 15.55
CA VAL A 2 -1.15 6.14 16.33
C VAL A 2 -0.43 7.07 15.37
N ALA A 3 -0.72 8.39 15.45
CA ALA A 3 0.00 9.40 14.70
C ALA A 3 1.44 9.53 15.25
N PRO A 4 2.45 9.79 14.39
CA PRO A 4 3.83 9.96 14.84
C PRO A 4 3.96 11.15 15.80
N PRO A 5 4.74 11.01 16.89
CA PRO A 5 5.08 12.13 17.72
C PRO A 5 5.93 13.14 16.92
N ASN A 6 5.71 14.43 17.08
CA ASN A 6 6.44 15.51 16.40
C ASN A 6 6.31 15.50 14.87
N PHE A 7 5.09 15.54 14.37
CA PHE A 7 4.82 15.70 12.96
C PHE A 7 5.25 17.09 12.49
N GLN A 8 6.45 17.19 11.88
CA GLN A 8 7.05 18.45 11.44
C GLN A 8 6.57 18.92 10.05
N GLU A 9 5.99 18.06 9.25
CA GLU A 9 5.42 18.45 7.95
C GLU A 9 3.99 18.94 8.12
N GLY A 10 3.77 20.20 7.78
CA GLY A 10 2.43 20.76 7.64
C GLY A 10 1.59 19.91 6.68
N GLN A 11 0.33 19.72 7.00
CA GLN A 11 -0.59 19.02 6.12
C GLN A 11 -0.79 19.85 4.85
N SER A 12 -0.48 19.27 3.70
CA SER A 12 -0.74 19.87 2.40
C SER A 12 -1.82 19.09 1.68
N THR A 13 -2.80 19.79 1.12
CA THR A 13 -3.80 19.20 0.22
C THR A 13 -3.30 19.09 -1.22
N TYR A 14 -2.15 19.72 -1.54
CA TYR A 14 -1.58 19.77 -2.89
C TYR A 14 -0.31 18.92 -3.07
N ARG A 15 0.24 18.39 -1.99
CA ARG A 15 1.45 17.57 -2.05
C ARG A 15 1.17 16.20 -1.44
N PRO A 16 1.62 15.12 -2.09
CA PRO A 16 1.46 13.78 -1.53
C PRO A 16 2.16 13.67 -0.17
N PRO A 17 1.57 12.94 0.80
CA PRO A 17 2.17 12.73 2.10
C PRO A 17 3.50 11.98 1.95
N ARG A 18 4.54 12.49 2.61
CA ARG A 18 5.89 11.91 2.51
C ARG A 18 6.07 10.74 3.45
N PHE A 19 6.67 9.67 2.94
CA PHE A 19 7.04 8.47 3.68
C PHE A 19 8.56 8.43 3.90
N ASN A 20 8.97 8.26 5.14
CA ASN A 20 10.37 8.22 5.58
C ASN A 20 10.77 6.84 6.14
N GLY A 21 10.00 5.79 5.88
CA GLY A 21 10.24 4.45 6.40
C GLY A 21 9.60 4.16 7.75
N GLN A 22 8.98 5.15 8.41
CA GLN A 22 8.33 4.99 9.72
C GLN A 22 6.82 5.21 9.62
N TYR A 23 6.06 4.57 10.52
CA TYR A 23 4.60 4.72 10.61
C TYR A 23 3.87 4.43 9.30
N TYR A 24 4.24 3.33 8.63
CA TYR A 24 3.71 2.96 7.32
C TYR A 24 2.18 2.96 7.27
N GLY A 25 1.48 2.35 8.23
CA GLY A 25 0.02 2.29 8.24
C GLY A 25 -0.64 3.68 8.27
N TRP A 26 -0.05 4.63 9.00
CA TRP A 26 -0.53 6.01 9.03
C TRP A 26 -0.29 6.73 7.69
N TRP A 27 0.91 6.57 7.10
CA TRP A 27 1.22 7.11 5.78
C TRP A 27 0.33 6.48 4.70
N LYS A 28 0.14 5.18 4.70
CA LYS A 28 -0.70 4.41 3.76
C LYS A 28 -2.12 4.98 3.68
N THR A 29 -2.75 5.21 4.84
CA THR A 29 -4.10 5.78 4.90
C THR A 29 -4.15 7.19 4.32
N ARG A 30 -3.16 8.03 4.63
CA ARG A 30 -3.11 9.40 4.11
C ARG A 30 -2.84 9.44 2.61
N MET A 31 -1.95 8.60 2.11
CA MET A 31 -1.66 8.50 0.68
C MET A 31 -2.88 8.01 -0.09
N HIS A 32 -3.59 6.99 0.43
CA HIS A 32 -4.86 6.55 -0.14
C HIS A 32 -5.87 7.72 -0.23
N ASN A 33 -6.10 8.44 0.86
CA ASN A 33 -7.03 9.56 0.88
C ASN A 33 -6.61 10.70 -0.06
N PHE A 34 -5.30 10.95 -0.17
CA PHE A 34 -4.76 11.93 -1.11
C PHE A 34 -5.04 11.54 -2.55
N ILE A 35 -4.77 10.28 -2.93
CA ILE A 35 -5.01 9.77 -4.28
C ILE A 35 -6.50 9.82 -4.62
N MET A 36 -7.37 9.41 -3.70
CA MET A 36 -8.84 9.47 -3.86
C MET A 36 -9.35 10.90 -4.05
N ALA A 37 -8.74 11.88 -3.39
CA ALA A 37 -9.10 13.29 -3.51
C ALA A 37 -8.60 13.92 -4.83
N GLU A 38 -7.47 13.44 -5.36
CA GLU A 38 -6.94 13.90 -6.66
C GLU A 38 -7.77 13.36 -7.85
N ASP A 39 -7.98 12.06 -7.88
CA ASP A 39 -8.77 11.36 -8.89
C ASP A 39 -8.99 9.91 -8.42
N PHE A 40 -10.24 9.54 -8.10
CA PHE A 40 -10.56 8.21 -7.60
C PHE A 40 -10.17 7.08 -8.60
N GLU A 41 -10.18 7.34 -9.91
CA GLU A 41 -9.78 6.35 -10.92
C GLU A 41 -8.27 6.01 -10.84
N LEU A 42 -7.45 6.86 -10.21
CA LEU A 42 -6.04 6.52 -9.95
C LEU A 42 -5.90 5.41 -8.92
N TRP A 43 -6.84 5.30 -8.00
CA TRP A 43 -6.86 4.20 -7.04
C TRP A 43 -7.19 2.87 -7.73
N ASP A 44 -8.12 2.86 -8.67
CA ASP A 44 -8.43 1.68 -9.48
C ASP A 44 -7.18 1.19 -10.23
N VAL A 45 -6.39 2.10 -10.80
CA VAL A 45 -5.12 1.78 -11.47
C VAL A 45 -4.09 1.15 -10.53
N ILE A 46 -4.10 1.53 -9.24
CA ILE A 46 -3.21 0.94 -8.23
C ILE A 46 -3.68 -0.45 -7.81
N CYS A 47 -4.99 -0.68 -7.77
CA CYS A 47 -5.58 -1.97 -7.38
C CYS A 47 -5.58 -2.98 -8.52
N ASP A 48 -5.78 -2.53 -9.76
CA ASP A 48 -5.94 -3.39 -10.93
C ASP A 48 -4.59 -3.82 -11.53
N GLU A 49 -4.64 -4.86 -12.38
CA GLU A 49 -3.46 -5.25 -13.17
C GLU A 49 -3.05 -4.13 -14.13
N PRO A 50 -1.71 -3.93 -14.36
CA PRO A 50 -1.23 -2.94 -15.29
C PRO A 50 -1.85 -3.11 -16.67
N PHE A 51 -2.36 -2.03 -17.24
CA PHE A 51 -2.95 -2.04 -18.58
C PHE A 51 -1.86 -2.15 -19.66
N PHE A 52 -1.89 -3.22 -20.44
CA PHE A 52 -1.05 -3.41 -21.63
C PHE A 52 -1.91 -3.33 -22.90
N PRO A 53 -1.74 -2.30 -23.74
CA PRO A 53 -2.47 -2.22 -24.99
C PRO A 53 -2.15 -3.40 -25.90
N MET A 54 -3.18 -4.17 -26.29
CA MET A 54 -3.05 -5.36 -27.14
C MET A 54 -3.85 -5.16 -28.44
N LYS A 55 -3.42 -5.80 -29.53
CA LYS A 55 -4.14 -5.92 -30.80
C LYS A 55 -4.11 -7.34 -31.32
N THR A 56 -5.14 -7.69 -32.07
CA THR A 56 -5.23 -8.99 -32.74
C THR A 56 -4.82 -8.84 -34.21
N ILE A 57 -3.97 -9.71 -34.69
CA ILE A 57 -3.47 -9.72 -36.08
C ILE A 57 -3.52 -11.13 -36.66
N GLY A 58 -3.65 -11.21 -38.00
CA GLY A 58 -3.52 -12.47 -38.76
C GLY A 58 -4.75 -13.37 -38.75
N ASP A 59 -4.63 -14.45 -39.55
CA ASP A 59 -5.57 -15.55 -39.60
C ASP A 59 -4.70 -16.86 -39.65
N PRO A 60 -4.66 -17.66 -38.57
CA PRO A 60 -5.46 -17.53 -37.35
C PRO A 60 -5.10 -16.30 -36.49
N ALA A 61 -6.08 -15.79 -35.76
CA ALA A 61 -5.96 -14.57 -34.95
C ALA A 61 -4.96 -14.74 -33.80
N VAL A 62 -3.93 -13.87 -33.73
CA VAL A 62 -2.93 -13.83 -32.66
C VAL A 62 -2.95 -12.47 -31.99
N THR A 63 -3.01 -12.47 -30.65
CA THR A 63 -2.99 -11.23 -29.86
C THR A 63 -1.54 -10.84 -29.55
N VAL A 64 -1.18 -9.63 -29.94
CA VAL A 64 0.17 -9.08 -29.76
C VAL A 64 0.11 -7.70 -29.08
N PRO A 65 1.16 -7.27 -28.37
CA PRO A 65 1.23 -5.91 -27.83
C PRO A 65 1.17 -4.87 -28.96
N LYS A 66 0.39 -3.80 -28.71
CA LYS A 66 0.41 -2.62 -29.59
C LYS A 66 1.75 -1.89 -29.46
N ILE A 67 2.26 -1.39 -30.57
CA ILE A 67 3.34 -0.41 -30.56
C ILE A 67 2.77 0.99 -30.37
N ARG A 68 3.56 1.95 -29.91
CA ARG A 68 3.12 3.32 -29.59
C ARG A 68 2.33 4.01 -30.72
N LYS A 69 2.63 3.68 -31.95
CA LYS A 69 1.90 4.22 -33.14
C LYS A 69 0.47 3.69 -33.26
N ASP A 70 0.20 2.52 -32.69
CA ASP A 70 -1.11 1.86 -32.76
C ASP A 70 -2.01 2.25 -31.56
N PHE A 71 -1.52 3.08 -30.63
CA PHE A 71 -2.28 3.48 -29.45
C PHE A 71 -3.42 4.40 -29.86
N ASN A 72 -4.63 4.02 -29.47
CA ASN A 72 -5.80 4.88 -29.53
C ASN A 72 -5.91 5.78 -28.29
N ASP A 73 -6.92 6.64 -28.23
CA ASP A 73 -7.10 7.58 -27.13
C ASP A 73 -7.39 6.89 -25.79
N VAL A 74 -8.03 5.72 -25.80
CA VAL A 74 -8.29 4.92 -24.59
C VAL A 74 -6.97 4.35 -24.05
N ASP A 75 -6.15 3.78 -24.93
CA ASP A 75 -4.81 3.28 -24.56
C ASP A 75 -3.96 4.39 -23.93
N ARG A 76 -3.95 5.56 -24.57
CA ARG A 76 -3.17 6.72 -24.10
C ARG A 76 -3.61 7.19 -22.72
N LYS A 77 -4.93 7.31 -22.50
CA LYS A 77 -5.50 7.71 -21.20
C LYS A 77 -5.17 6.70 -20.10
N ALA A 78 -5.29 5.41 -20.39
CA ALA A 78 -4.97 4.37 -19.39
C ALA A 78 -3.48 4.39 -19.02
N ILE A 79 -2.60 4.54 -20.00
CA ILE A 79 -1.16 4.67 -19.78
C ILE A 79 -0.85 5.96 -18.98
N GLU A 80 -1.46 7.09 -19.34
CA GLU A 80 -1.29 8.37 -18.63
C GLU A 80 -1.69 8.26 -17.17
N LYS A 81 -2.83 7.62 -16.86
CA LYS A 81 -3.27 7.39 -15.48
C LYS A 81 -2.28 6.56 -14.67
N ASN A 82 -1.74 5.48 -15.26
CA ASN A 82 -0.71 4.71 -14.58
C ASN A 82 0.54 5.55 -14.26
N PHE A 83 1.01 6.35 -15.21
CA PHE A 83 2.14 7.26 -14.95
C PHE A 83 1.81 8.32 -13.90
N ARG A 84 0.59 8.86 -13.90
CA ARG A 84 0.15 9.82 -12.90
C ARG A 84 0.11 9.21 -11.49
N ALA A 85 -0.48 8.04 -11.34
CA ALA A 85 -0.48 7.30 -10.09
C ALA A 85 0.95 6.97 -9.62
N LYS A 86 1.79 6.50 -10.54
CA LYS A 86 3.22 6.20 -10.26
C LYS A 86 3.96 7.43 -9.76
N ILE A 87 3.83 8.58 -10.42
CA ILE A 87 4.53 9.81 -10.02
C ILE A 87 4.06 10.30 -8.64
N ILE A 88 2.77 10.22 -8.32
CA ILE A 88 2.24 10.60 -7.01
C ILE A 88 2.89 9.73 -5.91
N LEU A 89 2.96 8.42 -6.11
CA LEU A 89 3.59 7.50 -5.16
C LEU A 89 5.08 7.81 -5.01
N VAL A 90 5.81 7.96 -6.11
CA VAL A 90 7.25 8.26 -6.09
C VAL A 90 7.55 9.60 -5.40
N CYS A 91 6.74 10.64 -5.65
CA CYS A 91 6.90 11.94 -4.97
C CYS A 91 6.60 11.86 -3.47
N GLY A 92 5.78 10.91 -3.05
CA GLY A 92 5.46 10.65 -1.65
C GLY A 92 6.47 9.75 -0.91
N ILE A 93 7.56 9.31 -1.57
CA ILE A 93 8.53 8.38 -0.99
C ILE A 93 9.86 9.07 -0.76
N GLY A 94 10.46 8.85 0.43
CA GLY A 94 11.79 9.36 0.75
C GLY A 94 12.91 8.57 0.07
N PRO A 95 14.14 9.14 0.00
CA PRO A 95 15.27 8.52 -0.69
C PRO A 95 15.61 7.12 -0.20
N ASP A 96 15.50 6.88 1.10
CA ASP A 96 15.86 5.58 1.71
C ASP A 96 14.93 4.44 1.25
N GLU A 97 13.67 4.75 1.04
CA GLU A 97 12.67 3.79 0.56
C GLU A 97 12.62 3.69 -0.98
N TYR A 98 13.17 4.68 -1.69
CA TYR A 98 13.14 4.71 -3.15
C TYR A 98 13.84 3.51 -3.78
N ASN A 99 14.92 3.02 -3.18
CA ASN A 99 15.66 1.87 -3.69
C ASN A 99 14.80 0.59 -3.77
N ARG A 100 13.81 0.45 -2.88
CA ARG A 100 12.89 -0.71 -2.85
C ARG A 100 11.96 -0.75 -4.05
N ILE A 101 11.63 0.42 -4.59
CA ILE A 101 10.65 0.59 -5.67
C ILE A 101 11.27 0.98 -7.01
N SER A 102 12.58 1.17 -7.05
CA SER A 102 13.28 1.67 -8.24
C SER A 102 13.12 0.79 -9.48
N SER A 103 12.93 -0.53 -9.29
CA SER A 103 12.70 -1.50 -10.38
C SER A 103 11.22 -1.62 -10.79
N CYS A 104 10.28 -1.05 -10.03
CA CYS A 104 8.85 -1.18 -10.29
C CYS A 104 8.44 -0.43 -11.56
N GLN A 105 7.68 -1.11 -12.42
CA GLN A 105 7.22 -0.55 -13.69
C GLN A 105 5.85 0.11 -13.59
N SER A 106 4.99 -0.32 -12.67
CA SER A 106 3.62 0.17 -12.50
C SER A 106 3.40 0.77 -11.11
N ALA A 107 2.30 1.55 -10.97
CA ALA A 107 1.85 2.08 -9.68
C ALA A 107 1.45 0.95 -8.72
N LYS A 108 0.82 -0.12 -9.23
CA LYS A 108 0.49 -1.33 -8.47
C LYS A 108 1.72 -1.96 -7.86
N GLU A 109 2.75 -2.24 -8.68
CA GLU A 109 4.00 -2.83 -8.20
C GLU A 109 4.66 -2.00 -7.09
N ILE A 110 4.63 -0.66 -7.21
CA ILE A 110 5.16 0.23 -6.17
C ILE A 110 4.38 0.05 -4.86
N TRP A 111 3.04 0.08 -4.94
CA TRP A 111 2.18 -0.05 -3.77
C TRP A 111 2.37 -1.39 -3.07
N GLU A 112 2.37 -2.48 -3.83
CA GLU A 112 2.57 -3.84 -3.34
C GLU A 112 3.97 -4.03 -2.74
N ALA A 113 5.02 -3.51 -3.39
CA ALA A 113 6.38 -3.59 -2.88
C ALA A 113 6.53 -2.90 -1.52
N LEU A 114 5.93 -1.71 -1.33
CA LEU A 114 5.89 -1.02 -0.05
C LEU A 114 5.07 -1.78 0.99
N GLN A 115 3.93 -2.31 0.59
CA GLN A 115 3.06 -3.09 1.47
C GLN A 115 3.79 -4.34 1.97
N ILE A 116 4.42 -5.10 1.08
CA ILE A 116 5.20 -6.29 1.45
C ILE A 116 6.37 -5.92 2.38
N ALA A 117 7.07 -4.83 2.09
CA ALA A 117 8.22 -4.40 2.87
C ALA A 117 7.87 -3.99 4.31
N HIS A 118 6.71 -3.38 4.53
CA HIS A 118 6.32 -2.79 5.82
C HIS A 118 5.22 -3.55 6.57
N GLU A 119 4.39 -4.31 5.88
CA GLU A 119 3.35 -5.13 6.49
C GLU A 119 3.65 -6.64 6.42
N GLY A 120 4.59 -7.03 5.57
CA GLY A 120 4.89 -8.43 5.27
C GLY A 120 3.95 -9.04 4.22
N THR A 121 4.25 -10.27 3.85
CA THR A 121 3.42 -11.05 2.92
C THR A 121 2.10 -11.46 3.59
N THR A 122 1.10 -11.80 2.79
CA THR A 122 -0.19 -12.33 3.28
C THR A 122 0.01 -13.52 4.22
N GLN A 123 0.99 -14.38 3.94
CA GLN A 123 1.32 -15.53 4.79
C GLN A 123 1.86 -15.09 6.15
N VAL A 124 2.73 -14.08 6.20
CA VAL A 124 3.27 -13.53 7.45
C VAL A 124 2.17 -12.87 8.26
N LYS A 125 1.29 -12.09 7.61
CA LYS A 125 0.11 -11.50 8.26
C LYS A 125 -0.80 -12.58 8.85
N GLN A 126 -1.12 -13.62 8.09
CA GLN A 126 -1.97 -14.71 8.57
C GLN A 126 -1.35 -15.42 9.77
N SER A 127 -0.05 -15.73 9.71
CA SER A 127 0.66 -16.34 10.84
C SER A 127 0.62 -15.46 12.09
N LYS A 128 0.72 -14.15 11.92
CA LYS A 128 0.63 -13.20 13.03
C LYS A 128 -0.79 -13.13 13.61
N ILE A 129 -1.82 -13.14 12.76
CA ILE A 129 -3.23 -13.20 13.17
C ILE A 129 -3.47 -14.48 13.98
N ASP A 130 -3.04 -15.64 13.49
CA ASP A 130 -3.22 -16.94 14.15
C ASP A 130 -2.53 -16.96 15.53
N MET A 131 -1.32 -16.42 15.61
CA MET A 131 -0.57 -16.32 16.87
C MET A 131 -1.27 -15.38 17.87
N LEU A 132 -1.74 -14.22 17.44
CA LEU A 132 -2.42 -13.26 18.31
C LEU A 132 -3.81 -13.78 18.73
N THR A 133 -4.53 -14.46 17.84
CA THR A 133 -5.82 -15.11 18.14
C THR A 133 -5.62 -16.20 19.20
N THR A 134 -4.60 -17.05 19.04
CA THR A 134 -4.25 -18.06 20.04
C THR A 134 -3.88 -17.39 21.38
N GLY A 135 -3.11 -16.30 21.35
CA GLY A 135 -2.78 -15.52 22.54
C GLY A 135 -4.01 -14.92 23.25
N TYR A 136 -5.01 -14.49 22.45
CA TYR A 136 -6.30 -14.01 22.95
C TYR A 136 -7.14 -15.14 23.58
N GLU A 137 -7.29 -16.27 22.89
CA GLU A 137 -8.07 -17.42 23.33
C GLU A 137 -7.50 -18.05 24.61
N LEU A 138 -6.16 -18.08 24.74
CA LEU A 138 -5.45 -18.61 25.91
C LEU A 138 -5.17 -17.55 26.97
N PHE A 139 -5.72 -16.33 26.80
CA PHE A 139 -5.46 -15.24 27.72
C PHE A 139 -5.96 -15.53 29.13
N ARG A 140 -5.05 -15.48 30.09
CA ARG A 140 -5.33 -15.71 31.51
C ARG A 140 -4.52 -14.75 32.36
N LEU A 141 -5.03 -14.43 33.54
CA LEU A 141 -4.27 -13.75 34.58
C LEU A 141 -3.10 -14.64 35.02
N LYS A 142 -1.90 -14.09 35.14
CA LYS A 142 -0.72 -14.77 35.70
C LYS A 142 -0.72 -14.62 37.21
N ASP A 143 -0.15 -15.60 37.93
CA ASP A 143 -0.21 -15.68 39.39
C ASP A 143 0.33 -14.42 40.12
N ASP A 144 1.38 -13.78 39.57
CA ASP A 144 2.00 -12.58 40.14
C ASP A 144 1.69 -11.28 39.32
N GLU A 145 0.67 -11.30 38.46
CA GLU A 145 0.36 -10.18 37.60
C GLU A 145 -0.67 -9.24 38.24
N SER A 146 -0.40 -7.93 38.22
CA SER A 146 -1.41 -6.96 38.63
C SER A 146 -2.54 -6.85 37.59
N ILE A 147 -3.74 -6.41 38.04
CA ILE A 147 -4.87 -6.14 37.11
C ILE A 147 -4.49 -5.12 36.05
N GLN A 148 -3.67 -4.14 36.39
CA GLN A 148 -3.22 -3.11 35.46
C GLN A 148 -2.30 -3.67 34.38
N ASP A 149 -1.38 -4.55 34.74
CA ASP A 149 -0.46 -5.21 33.81
C ASP A 149 -1.23 -6.17 32.89
N MET A 150 -2.17 -6.93 33.45
CA MET A 150 -3.09 -7.78 32.70
C MET A 150 -3.86 -6.96 31.64
N HIS A 151 -4.47 -5.85 32.06
CA HIS A 151 -5.22 -4.97 31.16
C HIS A 151 -4.32 -4.40 30.05
N THR A 152 -3.10 -3.98 30.38
CA THR A 152 -2.13 -3.46 29.39
C THR A 152 -1.77 -4.53 28.38
N ARG A 153 -1.49 -5.77 28.81
CA ARG A 153 -1.17 -6.90 27.95
C ARG A 153 -2.34 -7.31 27.07
N PHE A 154 -3.55 -7.33 27.61
CA PHE A 154 -4.77 -7.61 26.84
C PHE A 154 -5.03 -6.57 25.75
N THR A 155 -4.94 -5.29 26.13
CA THR A 155 -5.11 -4.16 25.21
C THR A 155 -4.08 -4.17 24.08
N SER A 156 -2.84 -4.59 24.37
CA SER A 156 -1.80 -4.74 23.34
C SER A 156 -2.19 -5.77 22.27
N ILE A 157 -2.67 -6.96 22.69
CA ILE A 157 -3.12 -8.00 21.75
C ILE A 157 -4.26 -7.50 20.88
N ILE A 158 -5.26 -6.84 21.47
CA ILE A 158 -6.42 -6.29 20.72
C ILE A 158 -5.98 -5.22 19.73
N ASN A 159 -5.11 -4.29 20.13
CA ASN A 159 -4.61 -3.24 19.25
C ASN A 159 -3.77 -3.80 18.09
N GLU A 160 -2.97 -4.83 18.34
CA GLU A 160 -2.20 -5.49 17.27
C GLU A 160 -3.12 -6.21 16.29
N LEU A 161 -4.16 -6.93 16.76
CA LEU A 161 -5.16 -7.55 15.88
C LEU A 161 -5.90 -6.53 15.01
N HIS A 162 -6.24 -5.36 15.55
CA HIS A 162 -6.90 -4.29 14.79
C HIS A 162 -5.97 -3.60 13.77
N SER A 163 -4.67 -3.75 13.90
CA SER A 163 -3.67 -3.11 13.02
C SER A 163 -3.25 -3.95 11.81
N LEU A 164 -3.65 -5.21 11.74
CA LEU A 164 -3.34 -6.18 10.68
C LEU A 164 -4.37 -6.18 9.55
#